data_20d1f010dc4ab7d0f31036f8890f3b23
#
_entry.id   20d1f010dc4ab7d0f31036f8890f3b23
#
_cell.length_a   1.000
_cell.length_b   1.000
_cell.length_c   1.000
_cell.angle_alpha   90.00
_cell.angle_beta   90.00
_cell.angle_gamma   90.00
#
_symmetry.space_group_name_H-M   'P 1'
#
loop_
_entity.id
_entity.type
_entity.pdbx_description
1 polymer ?
#
loop_
_entity_poly.entity_id
_entity_poly.type
_entity_poly.pdbx_seq_one_letter_code
_entity_poly.pdbx_strand_id
1 'polypeptide(L)'
;MTQTLQAAFEKTKSELTVTTEKLEEITNHFVEELEKGISPAGGNIPMNPTWVMDYPLGSETGEYLAIDLGGTNLRVIRVTLQGDSKFKSVNEKYPIPVPMRTGNKDDLFDFIAKSLDDFIKHQYGEDYKGEKTWTKGFDIPGVEGHDVVPMLQASLDKLNTPVEVVALINDTTGTLVASKYCDTETIMGLIFGTGCNGAYYDFAKNIPKLEGKLASDINDETPMAINCEYGAFDNDWKVLPRTKYDIQIDQESPRPGQQFYEKMIAGYYLGEVLRLILLDYYSQGLVFINQDIKSLQVPFAMDTSFPSMIEEHGPEYAGRLFKDTFNITLTKEEEKVISDLCQIIGTRAARLSVCSIAGICRKMNYKSGHCAADGSVFNRYPYFKERAAAALNELFKWNTDPKDYPIKLTHAEDGSGVGAAVIACLTEKRLLAGKSVGAKL
;
A
#
# COMPACT_ATOMS: atom_id res chain seq x y z
N MET A 1 26.77 -34.61 -13.46
CA MET A 1 27.42 -33.30 -13.65
C MET A 1 27.12 -32.45 -12.43
N THR A 2 28.13 -31.99 -11.73
CA THR A 2 27.95 -31.10 -10.57
C THR A 2 27.41 -29.77 -11.07
N GLN A 3 26.29 -29.33 -10.55
CA GLN A 3 25.71 -28.03 -10.88
C GLN A 3 26.65 -26.93 -10.37
N THR A 4 26.93 -25.91 -11.16
CA THR A 4 27.71 -24.74 -10.74
C THR A 4 26.81 -23.67 -10.19
N LEU A 5 27.35 -22.77 -9.35
CA LEU A 5 26.60 -21.62 -8.82
C LEU A 5 26.00 -20.77 -9.97
N GLN A 6 26.77 -20.52 -11.02
CA GLN A 6 26.28 -19.78 -12.19
C GLN A 6 25.13 -20.50 -12.91
N ALA A 7 25.16 -21.82 -13.03
CA ALA A 7 24.08 -22.58 -13.68
C ALA A 7 22.80 -22.55 -12.83
N ALA A 8 22.91 -22.60 -11.49
CA ALA A 8 21.78 -22.44 -10.59
C ALA A 8 21.19 -21.03 -10.68
N PHE A 9 22.05 -20.00 -10.74
CA PHE A 9 21.64 -18.61 -10.93
C PHE A 9 20.86 -18.40 -12.23
N GLU A 10 21.36 -18.89 -13.38
CA GLU A 10 20.67 -18.73 -14.67
C GLU A 10 19.29 -19.41 -14.67
N LYS A 11 19.18 -20.57 -14.00
CA LYS A 11 17.88 -21.22 -13.81
C LYS A 11 16.93 -20.37 -12.98
N THR A 12 17.36 -19.90 -11.81
CA THR A 12 16.55 -19.04 -10.94
C THR A 12 16.16 -17.73 -11.64
N LYS A 13 17.08 -17.13 -12.39
CA LYS A 13 16.82 -15.95 -13.22
C LYS A 13 15.70 -16.21 -14.23
N SER A 14 15.73 -17.34 -14.92
CA SER A 14 14.68 -17.73 -15.86
C SER A 14 13.32 -17.89 -15.16
N GLU A 15 13.30 -18.52 -13.96
CA GLU A 15 12.06 -18.73 -13.18
C GLU A 15 11.47 -17.42 -12.64
N LEU A 16 12.31 -16.43 -12.29
CA LEU A 16 11.88 -15.13 -11.76
C LEU A 16 11.61 -14.07 -12.84
N THR A 17 12.03 -14.32 -14.09
CA THR A 17 11.83 -13.37 -15.17
C THR A 17 10.36 -13.35 -15.60
N VAL A 18 9.77 -12.17 -15.56
CA VAL A 18 8.40 -11.93 -16.06
C VAL A 18 8.49 -11.24 -17.42
N THR A 19 8.08 -11.92 -18.49
CA THR A 19 8.11 -11.39 -19.87
C THR A 19 6.96 -10.40 -20.12
N THR A 20 7.02 -9.64 -21.19
CA THR A 20 5.96 -8.71 -21.61
C THR A 20 4.65 -9.46 -21.93
N GLU A 21 4.76 -10.63 -22.55
CA GLU A 21 3.59 -11.50 -22.84
C GLU A 21 2.94 -11.95 -21.54
N LYS A 22 3.72 -12.28 -20.52
CA LYS A 22 3.20 -12.68 -19.20
C LYS A 22 2.57 -11.50 -18.47
N LEU A 23 3.16 -10.29 -18.57
CA LEU A 23 2.53 -9.07 -18.05
C LEU A 23 1.18 -8.80 -18.72
N GLU A 24 1.10 -8.99 -20.04
CA GLU A 24 -0.15 -8.83 -20.80
C GLU A 24 -1.25 -9.81 -20.34
N GLU A 25 -0.89 -11.09 -20.18
CA GLU A 25 -1.79 -12.13 -19.66
C GLU A 25 -2.30 -11.77 -18.25
N ILE A 26 -1.39 -11.40 -17.33
CA ILE A 26 -1.74 -11.01 -15.96
C ILE A 26 -2.63 -9.77 -15.97
N THR A 27 -2.30 -8.76 -16.77
CA THR A 27 -3.07 -7.50 -16.84
C THR A 27 -4.49 -7.75 -17.34
N ASN A 28 -4.67 -8.60 -18.35
CA ASN A 28 -6.00 -8.93 -18.86
C ASN A 28 -6.84 -9.64 -17.80
N HIS A 29 -6.25 -10.63 -17.12
CA HIS A 29 -6.95 -11.29 -16.01
C HIS A 29 -7.21 -10.34 -14.82
N PHE A 30 -6.32 -9.36 -14.61
CA PHE A 30 -6.52 -8.34 -13.59
C PHE A 30 -7.78 -7.50 -13.85
N VAL A 31 -8.03 -7.11 -15.12
CA VAL A 31 -9.25 -6.40 -15.52
C VAL A 31 -10.50 -7.24 -15.20
N GLU A 32 -10.49 -8.54 -15.55
CA GLU A 32 -11.59 -9.45 -15.25
C GLU A 32 -11.87 -9.54 -13.74
N GLU A 33 -10.83 -9.62 -12.90
CA GLU A 33 -10.98 -9.70 -11.45
C GLU A 33 -11.44 -8.36 -10.83
N LEU A 34 -11.04 -7.20 -11.39
CA LEU A 34 -11.59 -5.89 -11.00
C LEU A 34 -13.09 -5.80 -11.30
N GLU A 35 -13.54 -6.29 -12.47
CA GLU A 35 -14.95 -6.30 -12.86
C GLU A 35 -15.77 -7.25 -11.99
N LYS A 36 -15.24 -8.43 -11.67
CA LYS A 36 -15.87 -9.34 -10.72
C LYS A 36 -15.96 -8.73 -9.33
N GLY A 37 -14.85 -8.14 -8.85
CA GLY A 37 -14.77 -7.55 -7.52
C GLY A 37 -15.79 -6.44 -7.29
N ILE A 38 -16.11 -5.64 -8.30
CA ILE A 38 -17.10 -4.56 -8.19
C ILE A 38 -18.56 -5.04 -8.37
N SER A 39 -18.75 -6.28 -8.80
CA SER A 39 -20.08 -6.90 -8.96
C SER A 39 -20.67 -7.38 -7.63
N PRO A 40 -21.99 -7.61 -7.53
CA PRO A 40 -22.61 -8.15 -6.31
C PRO A 40 -22.08 -9.51 -5.89
N ALA A 41 -21.62 -10.33 -6.84
CA ALA A 41 -21.05 -11.65 -6.57
C ALA A 41 -19.67 -11.59 -5.91
N GLY A 42 -18.95 -10.48 -6.12
CA GLY A 42 -17.58 -10.32 -5.65
C GLY A 42 -16.55 -11.17 -6.40
N GLY A 43 -15.27 -10.99 -6.07
CA GLY A 43 -14.13 -11.71 -6.64
C GLY A 43 -12.98 -11.76 -5.67
N ASN A 44 -11.81 -12.23 -6.13
CA ASN A 44 -10.59 -12.23 -5.32
C ASN A 44 -10.18 -10.81 -4.91
N ILE A 45 -10.37 -9.83 -5.80
CA ILE A 45 -10.15 -8.41 -5.49
C ILE A 45 -11.44 -7.87 -4.87
N PRO A 46 -11.43 -7.42 -3.59
CA PRO A 46 -12.64 -6.98 -2.90
C PRO A 46 -13.35 -5.78 -3.53
N MET A 47 -12.62 -4.81 -4.09
CA MET A 47 -13.20 -3.60 -4.72
C MET A 47 -14.21 -2.90 -3.81
N ASN A 48 -13.75 -2.39 -2.68
CA ASN A 48 -14.59 -1.79 -1.65
C ASN A 48 -14.99 -0.35 -2.00
N PRO A 49 -16.30 -0.04 -2.20
CA PRO A 49 -16.77 1.33 -2.29
C PRO A 49 -16.53 2.03 -0.93
N THR A 50 -15.89 3.18 -0.96
CA THR A 50 -15.43 3.84 0.28
C THR A 50 -16.38 4.89 0.80
N TRP A 51 -17.46 5.21 0.06
CA TRP A 51 -18.36 6.32 0.34
C TRP A 51 -17.68 7.71 0.32
N VAL A 52 -16.41 7.77 -0.13
CA VAL A 52 -15.74 9.03 -0.44
C VAL A 52 -16.20 9.48 -1.81
N MET A 53 -17.10 10.41 -1.82
CA MET A 53 -17.75 10.96 -3.01
C MET A 53 -17.24 12.36 -3.30
N ASP A 54 -17.42 12.77 -4.55
CA ASP A 54 -16.93 14.02 -5.11
C ASP A 54 -15.39 14.05 -5.23
N TYR A 55 -14.92 14.80 -6.22
CA TYR A 55 -13.48 15.03 -6.38
C TYR A 55 -13.02 16.20 -5.54
N PRO A 56 -11.85 16.15 -4.92
CA PRO A 56 -11.22 17.35 -4.41
C PRO A 56 -10.92 18.31 -5.58
N LEU A 57 -11.17 19.58 -5.37
CA LEU A 57 -11.00 20.62 -6.39
C LEU A 57 -9.74 21.47 -6.18
N GLY A 58 -9.02 21.25 -5.09
CA GLY A 58 -7.89 22.09 -4.68
C GLY A 58 -8.34 23.41 -4.02
N SER A 59 -9.63 23.71 -3.98
CA SER A 59 -10.19 24.92 -3.36
C SER A 59 -10.64 24.72 -1.91
N GLU A 60 -10.48 23.51 -1.38
CA GLU A 60 -10.84 23.14 -0.02
C GLU A 60 -10.03 23.97 0.99
N THR A 61 -10.72 24.48 2.02
CA THR A 61 -10.13 25.26 3.11
C THR A 61 -10.66 24.78 4.44
N GLY A 62 -9.93 25.00 5.49
CA GLY A 62 -10.33 24.62 6.85
C GLY A 62 -9.20 23.96 7.61
N GLU A 63 -9.43 23.66 8.86
CA GLU A 63 -8.47 22.99 9.72
C GLU A 63 -9.08 21.71 10.27
N TYR A 64 -8.40 20.61 10.04
CA TYR A 64 -8.85 19.25 10.34
C TYR A 64 -7.80 18.52 11.14
N LEU A 65 -8.24 17.60 11.98
CA LEU A 65 -7.38 16.63 12.66
C LEU A 65 -7.47 15.30 11.93
N ALA A 66 -6.34 14.65 11.78
CA ALA A 66 -6.24 13.29 11.25
C ALA A 66 -5.44 12.43 12.23
N ILE A 67 -5.79 11.16 12.30
CA ILE A 67 -5.00 10.19 13.04
C ILE A 67 -4.56 9.09 12.07
N ASP A 68 -3.29 8.70 12.17
CA ASP A 68 -2.71 7.57 11.47
C ASP A 68 -2.24 6.51 12.47
N LEU A 69 -2.95 5.38 12.52
CA LEU A 69 -2.59 4.26 13.36
C LEU A 69 -1.78 3.22 12.58
N GLY A 70 -0.50 3.16 12.87
CA GLY A 70 0.36 2.07 12.39
C GLY A 70 0.49 0.94 13.42
N GLY A 71 1.16 -0.13 13.07
CA GLY A 71 1.35 -1.27 13.98
C GLY A 71 2.14 -0.97 15.27
N THR A 72 2.94 0.08 15.29
CA THR A 72 3.82 0.44 16.42
C THR A 72 3.65 1.86 16.94
N ASN A 73 3.09 2.75 16.13
CA ASN A 73 2.95 4.16 16.45
C ASN A 73 1.59 4.67 16.00
N LEU A 74 1.06 5.59 16.81
CA LEU A 74 -0.03 6.47 16.47
C LEU A 74 0.55 7.81 16.04
N ARG A 75 0.09 8.38 14.93
CA ARG A 75 0.45 9.72 14.49
C ARG A 75 -0.81 10.58 14.51
N VAL A 76 -0.79 11.66 15.25
CA VAL A 76 -1.84 12.68 15.27
C VAL A 76 -1.37 13.87 14.43
N ILE A 77 -2.22 14.35 13.54
CA ILE A 77 -1.85 15.32 12.52
C ILE A 77 -2.90 16.42 12.48
N ARG A 78 -2.46 17.66 12.57
CA ARG A 78 -3.27 18.84 12.25
C ARG A 78 -2.97 19.23 10.81
N VAL A 79 -4.00 19.32 9.99
CA VAL A 79 -3.90 19.76 8.59
C VAL A 79 -4.72 21.02 8.40
N THR A 80 -4.06 22.06 7.88
CA THR A 80 -4.74 23.31 7.47
C THR A 80 -4.76 23.33 5.95
N LEU A 81 -5.93 23.12 5.36
CA LEU A 81 -6.18 23.29 3.93
C LEU A 81 -6.29 24.78 3.62
N GLN A 82 -5.52 25.26 2.65
CA GLN A 82 -5.38 26.69 2.36
C GLN A 82 -6.08 27.13 1.05
N GLY A 83 -6.69 26.18 0.34
CA GLY A 83 -7.08 26.39 -1.06
C GLY A 83 -5.87 26.37 -1.99
N ASP A 84 -6.07 26.62 -3.28
CA ASP A 84 -5.03 26.63 -4.32
C ASP A 84 -4.14 25.38 -4.29
N SER A 85 -4.72 24.23 -3.99
CA SER A 85 -4.02 22.95 -3.86
C SER A 85 -2.88 22.95 -2.83
N LYS A 86 -3.00 23.80 -1.80
CA LYS A 86 -1.96 23.98 -0.76
C LYS A 86 -2.49 23.57 0.61
N PHE A 87 -1.59 23.05 1.42
CA PHE A 87 -1.86 22.71 2.81
C PHE A 87 -0.64 22.97 3.70
N LYS A 88 -0.87 22.97 5.00
CA LYS A 88 0.17 22.90 6.04
C LYS A 88 -0.20 21.77 6.99
N SER A 89 0.78 21.04 7.49
CA SER A 89 0.57 20.00 8.47
C SER A 89 1.55 20.11 9.64
N VAL A 90 1.08 19.75 10.82
CA VAL A 90 1.87 19.56 12.03
C VAL A 90 1.47 18.23 12.61
N ASN A 91 2.44 17.40 13.00
CA ASN A 91 2.14 16.08 13.53
C ASN A 91 2.99 15.74 14.75
N GLU A 92 2.45 14.86 15.58
CA GLU A 92 3.13 14.23 16.70
C GLU A 92 2.96 12.71 16.64
N LYS A 93 3.98 11.98 17.09
CA LYS A 93 3.97 10.51 17.11
C LYS A 93 3.94 10.01 18.55
N TYR A 94 3.03 9.08 18.80
CA TYR A 94 2.84 8.43 20.08
C TYR A 94 3.15 6.93 19.92
N PRO A 95 4.21 6.40 20.55
CA PRO A 95 4.49 4.96 20.51
C PRO A 95 3.33 4.18 21.17
N ILE A 96 2.80 3.18 20.46
CA ILE A 96 1.72 2.33 21.01
C ILE A 96 2.37 1.32 21.97
N PRO A 97 2.00 1.31 23.25
CA PRO A 97 2.50 0.33 24.20
C PRO A 97 2.22 -1.11 23.75
N VAL A 98 3.18 -2.01 23.96
CA VAL A 98 3.06 -3.41 23.54
C VAL A 98 1.77 -4.09 24.02
N PRO A 99 1.31 -3.92 25.29
CA PRO A 99 0.05 -4.51 25.75
C PRO A 99 -1.19 -4.03 24.97
N MET A 100 -1.17 -2.83 24.38
CA MET A 100 -2.30 -2.27 23.63
C MET A 100 -2.38 -2.79 22.19
N ARG A 101 -1.30 -3.40 21.68
CA ARG A 101 -1.28 -3.97 20.31
C ARG A 101 -2.00 -5.30 20.21
N THR A 102 -2.16 -6.02 21.34
CA THR A 102 -2.76 -7.36 21.42
C THR A 102 -3.79 -7.48 22.54
N GLY A 103 -4.09 -6.36 23.23
CA GLY A 103 -4.94 -6.32 24.42
C GLY A 103 -6.41 -6.01 24.12
N ASN A 104 -7.08 -5.39 25.11
CA ASN A 104 -8.47 -4.99 25.02
C ASN A 104 -8.64 -3.78 24.09
N LYS A 105 -9.68 -3.80 23.25
CA LYS A 105 -10.04 -2.71 22.34
C LYS A 105 -10.27 -1.37 23.07
N ASP A 106 -10.92 -1.40 24.25
CA ASP A 106 -11.26 -0.19 24.99
C ASP A 106 -10.00 0.55 25.46
N ASP A 107 -8.96 -0.19 25.91
CA ASP A 107 -7.68 0.41 26.31
C ASP A 107 -6.98 1.11 25.14
N LEU A 108 -7.11 0.57 23.92
CA LEU A 108 -6.54 1.19 22.73
C LEU A 108 -7.31 2.45 22.34
N PHE A 109 -8.65 2.43 22.32
CA PHE A 109 -9.43 3.62 22.00
C PHE A 109 -9.24 4.74 23.03
N ASP A 110 -9.15 4.38 24.32
CA ASP A 110 -8.84 5.35 25.39
C ASP A 110 -7.40 5.92 25.23
N PHE A 111 -6.42 5.12 24.79
CA PHE A 111 -5.08 5.61 24.45
C PHE A 111 -5.09 6.57 23.25
N ILE A 112 -5.85 6.26 22.21
CA ILE A 112 -5.98 7.11 21.01
C ILE A 112 -6.64 8.43 21.40
N ALA A 113 -7.77 8.39 22.13
CA ALA A 113 -8.48 9.55 22.58
C ALA A 113 -7.60 10.47 23.45
N LYS A 114 -6.83 9.87 24.37
CA LYS A 114 -5.89 10.61 25.20
C LYS A 114 -4.76 11.24 24.38
N SER A 115 -4.18 10.52 23.43
CA SER A 115 -3.12 11.05 22.57
C SER A 115 -3.61 12.23 21.73
N LEU A 116 -4.86 12.16 21.26
CA LEU A 116 -5.50 13.26 20.55
C LEU A 116 -5.76 14.47 21.44
N ASP A 117 -6.27 14.24 22.65
CA ASP A 117 -6.50 15.29 23.64
C ASP A 117 -5.19 15.99 24.05
N ASP A 118 -4.12 15.21 24.30
CA ASP A 118 -2.79 15.75 24.59
C ASP A 118 -2.27 16.60 23.41
N PHE A 119 -2.41 16.12 22.17
CA PHE A 119 -2.03 16.86 20.97
C PHE A 119 -2.79 18.18 20.84
N ILE A 120 -4.11 18.17 21.07
CA ILE A 120 -4.95 19.38 21.02
C ILE A 120 -4.47 20.39 22.06
N LYS A 121 -4.24 19.97 23.29
CA LYS A 121 -3.73 20.85 24.35
C LYS A 121 -2.37 21.42 24.01
N HIS A 122 -1.46 20.63 23.44
CA HIS A 122 -0.15 21.13 22.99
C HIS A 122 -0.27 22.17 21.87
N GLN A 123 -1.21 21.99 20.92
CA GLN A 123 -1.34 22.85 19.75
C GLN A 123 -2.17 24.11 20.00
N TYR A 124 -3.18 24.05 20.89
CA TYR A 124 -4.18 25.11 21.07
C TYR A 124 -4.28 25.63 22.51
N GLY A 125 -3.64 24.99 23.48
CA GLY A 125 -3.75 25.31 24.91
C GLY A 125 -4.82 24.51 25.65
N GLU A 126 -4.73 24.49 26.97
CA GLU A 126 -5.58 23.69 27.87
C GLU A 126 -7.09 24.04 27.79
N ASP A 127 -7.44 25.29 27.46
CA ASP A 127 -8.81 25.79 27.45
C ASP A 127 -9.48 25.77 26.07
N TYR A 128 -8.95 24.97 25.12
CA TYR A 128 -9.50 24.87 23.78
C TYR A 128 -10.94 24.32 23.79
N LYS A 129 -11.88 25.06 23.19
CA LYS A 129 -13.32 24.71 23.11
C LYS A 129 -13.88 24.66 21.68
N GLY A 130 -13.02 24.67 20.67
CA GLY A 130 -13.45 24.58 19.27
C GLY A 130 -13.78 23.13 18.86
N GLU A 131 -14.76 22.99 17.95
CA GLU A 131 -15.08 21.71 17.32
C GLU A 131 -14.04 21.36 16.25
N LYS A 132 -13.64 20.09 16.16
CA LYS A 132 -12.71 19.55 15.15
C LYS A 132 -13.19 18.20 14.61
N THR A 133 -12.88 17.93 13.38
CA THR A 133 -13.34 16.79 12.61
C THR A 133 -12.20 15.78 12.38
N TRP A 134 -12.48 14.46 12.49
CA TRP A 134 -11.44 13.43 12.40
C TRP A 134 -11.80 12.15 11.60
N THR A 135 -10.74 11.39 11.13
CA THR A 135 -10.88 10.16 10.29
C THR A 135 -9.82 9.10 10.57
N LYS A 136 -10.12 7.76 10.67
CA LYS A 136 -9.33 6.55 10.29
C LYS A 136 -9.83 5.15 10.72
N GLY A 137 -9.13 4.04 10.20
CA GLY A 137 -9.46 2.62 10.36
C GLY A 137 -8.46 1.73 11.11
N PHE A 138 -8.94 0.51 11.54
CA PHE A 138 -8.22 -0.39 12.44
C PHE A 138 -8.36 -1.88 12.10
N ASP A 139 -7.32 -2.68 12.43
CA ASP A 139 -7.33 -4.14 12.41
C ASP A 139 -6.94 -4.66 13.81
N ILE A 140 -7.96 -4.96 14.67
CA ILE A 140 -7.77 -5.41 16.06
C ILE A 140 -8.88 -6.41 16.45
N PRO A 141 -8.57 -7.48 17.23
CA PRO A 141 -9.54 -8.42 17.71
C PRO A 141 -10.70 -7.76 18.47
N GLY A 142 -11.94 -8.03 18.06
CA GLY A 142 -13.16 -7.42 18.63
C GLY A 142 -13.56 -6.07 17.99
N VAL A 143 -12.79 -5.60 17.01
CA VAL A 143 -13.08 -4.44 16.16
C VAL A 143 -13.48 -4.90 14.76
N GLU A 144 -12.93 -6.04 14.32
CA GLU A 144 -13.23 -6.62 13.02
C GLU A 144 -14.75 -6.90 12.88
N GLY A 145 -15.35 -6.37 11.81
CA GLY A 145 -16.79 -6.48 11.57
C GLY A 145 -17.68 -5.50 12.33
N HIS A 146 -17.12 -4.58 13.10
CA HIS A 146 -17.86 -3.54 13.83
C HIS A 146 -17.49 -2.14 13.37
N ASP A 147 -18.45 -1.20 13.47
CA ASP A 147 -18.16 0.21 13.27
C ASP A 147 -17.33 0.76 14.44
N VAL A 148 -16.13 1.24 14.14
CA VAL A 148 -15.18 1.75 15.13
C VAL A 148 -15.37 3.23 15.45
N VAL A 149 -16.10 3.97 14.61
CA VAL A 149 -16.35 5.40 14.80
C VAL A 149 -17.06 5.65 16.14
N PRO A 150 -18.18 4.96 16.47
CA PRO A 150 -18.83 5.12 17.79
C PRO A 150 -17.92 4.73 18.97
N MET A 151 -17.04 3.74 18.80
CA MET A 151 -16.15 3.29 19.89
C MET A 151 -15.14 4.37 20.25
N LEU A 152 -14.56 5.00 19.25
CA LEU A 152 -13.60 6.08 19.47
C LEU A 152 -14.31 7.35 19.97
N GLN A 153 -15.47 7.70 19.38
CA GLN A 153 -16.24 8.85 19.83
C GLN A 153 -16.59 8.74 21.32
N ALA A 154 -17.00 7.55 21.76
CA ALA A 154 -17.28 7.31 23.18
C ALA A 154 -16.07 7.55 24.10
N SER A 155 -14.85 7.22 23.65
CA SER A 155 -13.63 7.49 24.42
C SER A 155 -13.26 8.99 24.43
N LEU A 156 -13.51 9.71 23.33
CA LEU A 156 -13.36 11.18 23.26
C LEU A 156 -14.37 11.89 24.16
N ASP A 157 -15.62 11.43 24.16
CA ASP A 157 -16.70 12.00 25.01
C ASP A 157 -16.39 11.84 26.49
N LYS A 158 -15.81 10.70 26.92
CA LYS A 158 -15.35 10.50 28.31
C LYS A 158 -14.32 11.56 28.75
N LEU A 159 -13.49 12.03 27.83
CA LEU A 159 -12.46 13.04 28.11
C LEU A 159 -13.01 14.48 27.93
N ASN A 160 -14.24 14.64 27.46
CA ASN A 160 -14.83 15.91 27.03
C ASN A 160 -13.96 16.60 25.97
N THR A 161 -13.28 15.82 25.11
CA THR A 161 -12.49 16.36 24.02
C THR A 161 -13.43 16.87 22.93
N PRO A 162 -13.37 18.16 22.52
CA PRO A 162 -14.32 18.77 21.58
C PRO A 162 -13.99 18.38 20.13
N VAL A 163 -14.16 17.11 19.79
CA VAL A 163 -13.85 16.51 18.49
C VAL A 163 -14.97 15.58 18.06
N GLU A 164 -15.43 15.73 16.82
CA GLU A 164 -16.35 14.83 16.17
C GLU A 164 -15.63 13.96 15.13
N VAL A 165 -15.87 12.64 15.17
CA VAL A 165 -15.32 11.68 14.20
C VAL A 165 -16.26 11.58 13.01
N VAL A 166 -15.88 12.15 11.85
CA VAL A 166 -16.78 12.23 10.68
C VAL A 166 -16.49 11.23 9.57
N ALA A 167 -15.31 10.67 9.53
CA ALA A 167 -14.97 9.69 8.49
C ALA A 167 -13.87 8.72 8.95
N LEU A 168 -13.94 7.53 8.36
CA LEU A 168 -12.97 6.46 8.49
C LEU A 168 -12.49 6.10 7.09
N ILE A 169 -11.18 6.11 6.86
CA ILE A 169 -10.62 5.88 5.55
C ILE A 169 -9.49 4.85 5.57
N ASN A 170 -9.33 4.15 4.45
CA ASN A 170 -8.11 3.40 4.15
C ASN A 170 -6.99 4.35 3.69
N ASP A 171 -5.73 4.04 4.00
CA ASP A 171 -4.55 4.85 3.65
C ASP A 171 -4.42 5.06 2.12
N THR A 172 -4.73 4.05 1.32
CA THR A 172 -4.68 4.14 -0.14
C THR A 172 -5.73 5.09 -0.71
N THR A 173 -6.94 5.10 -0.12
CA THR A 173 -7.98 6.08 -0.45
C THR A 173 -7.52 7.48 -0.06
N GLY A 174 -6.90 7.63 1.11
CA GLY A 174 -6.30 8.89 1.53
C GLY A 174 -5.21 9.36 0.57
N THR A 175 -4.35 8.47 0.11
CA THR A 175 -3.30 8.73 -0.89
C THR A 175 -3.90 9.25 -2.20
N LEU A 176 -4.97 8.61 -2.70
CA LEU A 176 -5.69 9.08 -3.89
C LEU A 176 -6.22 10.50 -3.72
N VAL A 177 -6.92 10.76 -2.61
CA VAL A 177 -7.59 12.04 -2.37
C VAL A 177 -6.59 13.16 -2.11
N ALA A 178 -5.55 12.93 -1.30
CA ALA A 178 -4.49 13.90 -1.04
C ALA A 178 -3.77 14.30 -2.33
N SER A 179 -3.36 13.30 -3.11
CA SER A 179 -2.64 13.54 -4.37
C SER A 179 -3.52 14.27 -5.38
N LYS A 180 -4.81 13.91 -5.48
CA LYS A 180 -5.75 14.59 -6.38
C LYS A 180 -6.08 16.02 -5.92
N TYR A 181 -6.04 16.32 -4.63
CA TYR A 181 -6.15 17.67 -4.11
C TYR A 181 -4.99 18.56 -4.58
N CYS A 182 -3.77 18.02 -4.57
CA CYS A 182 -2.56 18.74 -5.00
C CYS A 182 -2.38 18.74 -6.52
N ASP A 183 -2.84 17.69 -7.21
CA ASP A 183 -2.65 17.45 -8.64
C ASP A 183 -3.93 16.88 -9.26
N THR A 184 -4.66 17.70 -9.97
CA THR A 184 -5.94 17.32 -10.61
C THR A 184 -5.82 16.24 -11.67
N GLU A 185 -4.62 16.01 -12.22
CA GLU A 185 -4.34 14.91 -13.17
C GLU A 185 -4.19 13.54 -12.47
N THR A 186 -4.19 13.47 -11.14
CA THR A 186 -4.14 12.21 -10.40
C THR A 186 -5.35 11.34 -10.72
N ILE A 187 -5.08 10.10 -11.18
CA ILE A 187 -6.09 9.09 -11.52
C ILE A 187 -6.12 7.91 -10.57
N MET A 188 -5.02 7.65 -9.86
CA MET A 188 -4.87 6.55 -8.89
C MET A 188 -4.04 6.99 -7.70
N GLY A 189 -4.40 6.43 -6.53
CA GLY A 189 -3.54 6.37 -5.34
C GLY A 189 -3.05 4.95 -5.14
N LEU A 190 -1.76 4.75 -4.90
CA LEU A 190 -1.12 3.44 -4.83
C LEU A 190 -0.24 3.36 -3.59
N ILE A 191 -0.18 2.19 -2.99
CA ILE A 191 0.77 1.86 -1.93
C ILE A 191 1.63 0.68 -2.37
N PHE A 192 2.97 0.87 -2.36
CA PHE A 192 3.97 -0.18 -2.51
C PHE A 192 4.95 -0.08 -1.34
N GLY A 193 4.54 -0.61 -0.21
CA GLY A 193 5.26 -0.57 1.06
C GLY A 193 5.42 -1.96 1.66
N THR A 194 5.11 -2.12 2.94
CA THR A 194 5.05 -3.42 3.62
C THR A 194 4.05 -4.35 2.95
N GLY A 195 2.89 -3.81 2.54
CA GLY A 195 1.90 -4.43 1.67
C GLY A 195 1.78 -3.68 0.34
N CYS A 196 0.77 -4.02 -0.45
CA CYS A 196 0.42 -3.31 -1.67
C CYS A 196 -1.09 -3.13 -1.82
N ASN A 197 -1.50 -1.95 -2.28
CA ASN A 197 -2.90 -1.63 -2.54
C ASN A 197 -3.04 -0.49 -3.54
N GLY A 198 -4.26 -0.28 -4.06
CA GLY A 198 -4.60 0.82 -4.97
C GLY A 198 -6.03 1.29 -4.79
N ALA A 199 -6.23 2.58 -5.09
CA ALA A 199 -7.54 3.20 -5.12
C ALA A 199 -7.68 4.08 -6.36
N TYR A 200 -8.91 4.18 -6.88
CA TYR A 200 -9.25 5.02 -8.00
C TYR A 200 -10.72 5.48 -7.87
N TYR A 201 -11.14 6.46 -8.67
CA TYR A 201 -12.54 6.88 -8.71
C TYR A 201 -13.30 6.16 -9.81
N ASP A 202 -14.52 5.68 -9.50
CA ASP A 202 -15.49 5.20 -10.46
C ASP A 202 -16.83 5.92 -10.25
N PHE A 203 -17.73 5.86 -11.22
CA PHE A 203 -19.07 6.45 -11.11
C PHE A 203 -20.04 5.47 -10.47
N ALA A 204 -21.01 5.98 -9.70
CA ALA A 204 -22.01 5.15 -8.98
C ALA A 204 -22.70 4.14 -9.89
N LYS A 205 -23.03 4.51 -11.15
CA LYS A 205 -23.61 3.62 -12.16
C LYS A 205 -22.75 2.40 -12.51
N ASN A 206 -21.42 2.48 -12.32
CA ASN A 206 -20.47 1.41 -12.64
C ASN A 206 -20.17 0.52 -11.43
N ILE A 207 -20.90 0.70 -10.31
CA ILE A 207 -20.68 -0.03 -9.06
C ILE A 207 -21.92 -0.87 -8.70
N PRO A 208 -22.17 -2.00 -9.39
CA PRO A 208 -23.41 -2.78 -9.23
C PRO A 208 -23.66 -3.26 -7.80
N LYS A 209 -22.60 -3.48 -7.01
CA LYS A 209 -22.73 -3.88 -5.60
C LYS A 209 -23.39 -2.83 -4.69
N LEU A 210 -23.58 -1.59 -5.17
CA LEU A 210 -24.30 -0.51 -4.49
C LEU A 210 -25.77 -0.42 -4.85
N GLU A 211 -26.25 -1.26 -5.78
CA GLU A 211 -27.67 -1.27 -6.17
C GLU A 211 -28.59 -1.41 -4.95
N GLY A 212 -29.54 -0.53 -4.84
CA GLY A 212 -30.48 -0.46 -3.71
C GLY A 212 -29.92 0.12 -2.41
N LYS A 213 -28.61 0.43 -2.33
CA LYS A 213 -27.96 0.96 -1.11
C LYS A 213 -27.68 2.46 -1.15
N LEU A 214 -27.81 3.09 -2.31
CA LEU A 214 -27.53 4.51 -2.51
C LEU A 214 -28.66 5.37 -1.94
N ALA A 215 -28.31 6.46 -1.27
CA ALA A 215 -29.25 7.49 -0.87
C ALA A 215 -29.84 8.21 -2.11
N SER A 216 -31.01 8.86 -1.94
CA SER A 216 -31.78 9.44 -3.05
C SER A 216 -31.11 10.63 -3.75
N ASP A 217 -30.14 11.26 -3.10
CA ASP A 217 -29.35 12.37 -3.65
C ASP A 217 -28.13 11.93 -4.47
N ILE A 218 -27.85 10.63 -4.51
CA ILE A 218 -26.77 10.05 -5.30
C ILE A 218 -27.30 9.67 -6.68
N ASN A 219 -26.70 10.24 -7.71
CA ASN A 219 -27.04 9.95 -9.10
C ASN A 219 -25.95 9.09 -9.78
N ASP A 220 -26.25 8.62 -10.98
CA ASP A 220 -25.38 7.74 -11.77
C ASP A 220 -24.00 8.32 -12.04
N GLU A 221 -23.87 9.64 -12.14
CA GLU A 221 -22.60 10.35 -12.43
C GLU A 221 -21.85 10.78 -11.16
N THR A 222 -22.34 10.41 -9.97
CA THR A 222 -21.63 10.71 -8.73
C THR A 222 -20.36 9.88 -8.65
N PRO A 223 -19.16 10.51 -8.56
CA PRO A 223 -17.93 9.76 -8.41
C PRO A 223 -17.81 9.22 -6.98
N MET A 224 -17.24 8.03 -6.87
CA MET A 224 -16.93 7.39 -5.59
C MET A 224 -15.56 6.73 -5.66
N ALA A 225 -14.73 6.95 -4.66
CA ALA A 225 -13.45 6.28 -4.57
C ALA A 225 -13.65 4.80 -4.23
N ILE A 226 -12.91 3.94 -4.93
CA ILE A 226 -12.89 2.49 -4.73
C ILE A 226 -11.54 2.13 -4.12
N ASN A 227 -11.56 1.51 -2.94
CA ASN A 227 -10.41 0.84 -2.36
C ASN A 227 -10.35 -0.59 -2.90
N CYS A 228 -9.38 -0.90 -3.74
CA CYS A 228 -9.33 -2.16 -4.48
C CYS A 228 -9.07 -3.36 -3.57
N GLU A 229 -8.09 -3.28 -2.67
CA GLU A 229 -7.55 -4.41 -1.90
C GLU A 229 -7.00 -5.51 -2.82
N TYR A 230 -6.28 -5.10 -3.88
CA TYR A 230 -5.84 -6.00 -4.94
C TYR A 230 -4.65 -6.89 -4.56
N GLY A 231 -4.12 -6.78 -3.34
CA GLY A 231 -3.16 -7.75 -2.82
C GLY A 231 -3.66 -9.20 -2.93
N ALA A 232 -4.98 -9.38 -2.89
CA ALA A 232 -5.67 -10.65 -3.02
C ALA A 232 -5.83 -11.15 -4.47
N PHE A 233 -5.33 -10.43 -5.47
CA PHE A 233 -5.42 -10.85 -6.87
C PHE A 233 -4.82 -12.26 -7.07
N ASP A 234 -5.50 -13.05 -7.88
CA ASP A 234 -5.12 -14.41 -8.29
C ASP A 234 -4.92 -15.39 -7.11
N ASN A 235 -5.72 -15.27 -6.05
CA ASN A 235 -5.76 -16.27 -4.98
C ASN A 235 -6.17 -17.67 -5.52
N ASP A 236 -6.84 -17.73 -6.68
CA ASP A 236 -7.20 -18.96 -7.39
C ASP A 236 -6.04 -19.61 -8.17
N TRP A 237 -4.89 -18.94 -8.21
CA TRP A 237 -3.68 -19.44 -8.86
C TRP A 237 -3.79 -19.70 -10.36
N LYS A 238 -4.28 -18.76 -11.13
CA LYS A 238 -4.50 -18.90 -12.58
C LYS A 238 -3.36 -18.37 -13.44
N VAL A 239 -2.82 -17.18 -13.08
CA VAL A 239 -1.91 -16.46 -13.99
C VAL A 239 -0.59 -16.02 -13.37
N LEU A 240 -0.48 -15.84 -12.05
CA LEU A 240 0.76 -15.39 -11.42
C LEU A 240 1.88 -16.43 -11.58
N PRO A 241 3.10 -16.00 -12.03
CA PRO A 241 4.23 -16.90 -12.27
C PRO A 241 4.94 -17.27 -10.95
N ARG A 242 4.29 -18.11 -10.14
CA ARG A 242 4.82 -18.49 -8.83
C ARG A 242 5.93 -19.52 -8.95
N THR A 243 7.02 -19.27 -8.26
CA THR A 243 8.12 -20.19 -8.07
C THR A 243 7.91 -21.03 -6.81
N LYS A 244 8.75 -22.02 -6.58
CA LYS A 244 8.77 -22.79 -5.33
C LYS A 244 8.99 -21.90 -4.09
N TYR A 245 9.70 -20.80 -4.24
CA TYR A 245 9.96 -19.83 -3.16
C TYR A 245 8.69 -19.07 -2.79
N ASP A 246 7.91 -18.65 -3.77
CA ASP A 246 6.62 -17.99 -3.53
C ASP A 246 5.62 -18.92 -2.85
N ILE A 247 5.62 -20.20 -3.22
CA ILE A 247 4.78 -21.24 -2.58
C ILE A 247 5.20 -21.43 -1.13
N GLN A 248 6.50 -21.48 -0.84
CA GLN A 248 6.99 -21.63 0.52
C GLN A 248 6.66 -20.40 1.38
N ILE A 249 6.85 -19.18 0.86
CA ILE A 249 6.45 -17.94 1.53
C ILE A 249 4.96 -17.97 1.87
N ASP A 250 4.12 -18.40 0.94
CA ASP A 250 2.68 -18.50 1.19
C ASP A 250 2.37 -19.47 2.34
N GLN A 251 2.95 -20.66 2.32
CA GLN A 251 2.74 -21.69 3.34
C GLN A 251 3.21 -21.27 4.74
N GLU A 252 4.30 -20.50 4.82
CA GLU A 252 4.90 -20.02 6.07
C GLU A 252 4.33 -18.67 6.53
N SER A 253 3.48 -18.02 5.71
CA SER A 253 2.89 -16.72 6.02
C SER A 253 1.74 -16.84 7.04
N PRO A 254 1.37 -15.74 7.74
CA PRO A 254 0.23 -15.72 8.66
C PRO A 254 -1.12 -16.04 8.00
N ARG A 255 -1.24 -15.86 6.68
CA ARG A 255 -2.48 -16.09 5.90
C ARG A 255 -2.19 -16.94 4.66
N PRO A 256 -1.96 -18.25 4.80
CA PRO A 256 -1.75 -19.14 3.64
C PRO A 256 -2.98 -19.14 2.72
N GLY A 257 -2.74 -19.17 1.41
CA GLY A 257 -3.80 -19.17 0.42
C GLY A 257 -4.41 -17.79 0.11
N GLN A 258 -3.88 -16.72 0.70
CA GLN A 258 -4.39 -15.36 0.51
C GLN A 258 -3.26 -14.40 0.14
N GLN A 259 -3.62 -13.25 -0.44
CA GLN A 259 -2.70 -12.14 -0.73
C GLN A 259 -1.52 -12.54 -1.63
N PHE A 260 -1.74 -13.36 -2.63
CA PHE A 260 -0.66 -13.88 -3.46
C PHE A 260 0.06 -12.81 -4.26
N TYR A 261 -0.68 -11.86 -4.83
CA TYR A 261 -0.08 -10.76 -5.56
C TYR A 261 0.79 -9.89 -4.65
N GLU A 262 0.29 -9.57 -3.47
CA GLU A 262 1.05 -8.84 -2.45
C GLU A 262 2.35 -9.57 -2.07
N LYS A 263 2.29 -10.88 -1.85
CA LYS A 263 3.46 -11.69 -1.49
C LYS A 263 4.56 -11.69 -2.55
N MET A 264 4.23 -11.36 -3.80
CA MET A 264 5.21 -11.32 -4.89
C MET A 264 5.83 -9.93 -5.12
N ILE A 265 5.22 -8.85 -4.61
CA ILE A 265 5.64 -7.47 -4.91
C ILE A 265 5.90 -6.61 -3.68
N ALA A 266 5.32 -6.92 -2.53
CA ALA A 266 5.38 -6.08 -1.35
C ALA A 266 6.67 -6.27 -0.55
N GLY A 267 7.07 -5.20 0.13
CA GLY A 267 8.33 -5.11 0.84
C GLY A 267 8.48 -6.09 2.00
N TYR A 268 7.39 -6.59 2.57
CA TYR A 268 7.50 -7.59 3.61
C TYR A 268 8.18 -8.88 3.15
N TYR A 269 8.10 -9.19 1.83
CA TYR A 269 8.45 -10.50 1.29
C TYR A 269 9.72 -10.54 0.43
N LEU A 270 10.20 -9.40 -0.12
CA LEU A 270 11.31 -9.43 -1.10
C LEU A 270 12.62 -9.95 -0.50
N GLY A 271 12.91 -9.63 0.76
CA GLY A 271 14.08 -10.17 1.46
C GLY A 271 13.95 -11.67 1.70
N GLU A 272 12.74 -12.14 2.00
CA GLU A 272 12.46 -13.56 2.22
C GLU A 272 12.63 -14.40 0.95
N VAL A 273 12.27 -13.87 -0.22
CA VAL A 273 12.56 -14.50 -1.52
C VAL A 273 14.06 -14.73 -1.67
N LEU A 274 14.88 -13.71 -1.41
CA LEU A 274 16.33 -13.84 -1.48
C LEU A 274 16.85 -14.91 -0.51
N ARG A 275 16.40 -14.86 0.76
CA ARG A 275 16.78 -15.81 1.79
C ARG A 275 16.50 -17.25 1.37
N LEU A 276 15.31 -17.53 0.87
CA LEU A 276 14.91 -18.88 0.45
C LEU A 276 15.71 -19.38 -0.76
N ILE A 277 16.02 -18.51 -1.72
CA ILE A 277 16.92 -18.85 -2.84
C ILE A 277 18.30 -19.25 -2.32
N LEU A 278 18.85 -18.49 -1.37
CA LEU A 278 20.17 -18.78 -0.81
C LEU A 278 20.20 -20.06 0.03
N LEU A 279 19.13 -20.36 0.76
CA LEU A 279 18.99 -21.64 1.48
C LEU A 279 18.91 -22.83 0.50
N ASP A 280 18.20 -22.66 -0.61
CA ASP A 280 18.15 -23.67 -1.66
C ASP A 280 19.55 -23.91 -2.29
N TYR A 281 20.30 -22.83 -2.58
CA TYR A 281 21.68 -22.95 -3.08
C TYR A 281 22.61 -23.56 -2.04
N TYR A 282 22.48 -23.24 -0.77
CA TYR A 282 23.22 -23.86 0.32
C TYR A 282 22.94 -25.37 0.39
N SER A 283 21.68 -25.78 0.30
CA SER A 283 21.30 -27.21 0.33
C SER A 283 21.92 -28.02 -0.81
N GLN A 284 22.24 -27.34 -1.92
CA GLN A 284 22.93 -27.93 -3.08
C GLN A 284 24.47 -27.85 -2.98
N GLY A 285 25.01 -27.30 -1.90
CA GLY A 285 26.45 -27.11 -1.69
C GLY A 285 27.07 -26.07 -2.61
N LEU A 286 26.31 -25.05 -3.03
CA LEU A 286 26.74 -24.03 -4.00
C LEU A 286 27.23 -22.74 -3.34
N VAL A 287 26.76 -22.42 -2.12
CA VAL A 287 27.11 -21.20 -1.38
C VAL A 287 27.39 -21.54 0.09
N PHE A 288 28.13 -20.66 0.77
CA PHE A 288 28.41 -20.69 2.21
C PHE A 288 29.05 -22.01 2.69
N ILE A 289 29.90 -22.61 1.88
CA ILE A 289 30.49 -23.93 2.13
C ILE A 289 31.27 -23.90 3.46
N ASN A 290 31.00 -24.89 4.33
CA ASN A 290 31.58 -25.02 5.66
C ASN A 290 31.33 -23.83 6.62
N GLN A 291 30.28 -23.07 6.41
CA GLN A 291 29.88 -21.97 7.30
C GLN A 291 28.61 -22.29 8.09
N ASP A 292 28.48 -21.73 9.30
CA ASP A 292 27.25 -21.82 10.09
C ASP A 292 26.23 -20.81 9.55
N ILE A 293 25.07 -21.30 9.14
CA ILE A 293 23.98 -20.49 8.57
C ILE A 293 22.73 -20.43 9.46
N LYS A 294 22.83 -20.83 10.75
CA LYS A 294 21.67 -20.89 11.64
C LYS A 294 20.89 -19.59 11.71
N SER A 295 21.58 -18.45 11.73
CA SER A 295 20.95 -17.12 11.74
C SER A 295 20.17 -16.84 10.44
N LEU A 296 20.65 -17.33 9.29
CA LEU A 296 19.99 -17.21 8.00
C LEU A 296 18.77 -18.17 7.87
N GLN A 297 18.73 -19.25 8.65
CA GLN A 297 17.61 -20.21 8.63
C GLN A 297 16.35 -19.67 9.32
N VAL A 298 16.46 -18.59 10.10
CA VAL A 298 15.30 -17.96 10.77
C VAL A 298 14.40 -17.33 9.71
N PRO A 299 13.10 -17.68 9.65
CA PRO A 299 12.17 -17.06 8.72
C PRO A 299 12.18 -15.53 8.84
N PHE A 300 12.15 -14.85 7.71
CA PHE A 300 12.19 -13.39 7.61
C PHE A 300 13.42 -12.72 8.26
N ALA A 301 14.53 -13.45 8.41
CA ALA A 301 15.80 -12.88 8.88
C ALA A 301 16.39 -11.82 7.93
N MET A 302 15.93 -11.78 6.69
CA MET A 302 16.22 -10.73 5.71
C MET A 302 14.95 -9.93 5.44
N ASP A 303 14.92 -8.68 5.83
CA ASP A 303 13.88 -7.75 5.36
C ASP A 303 14.26 -7.16 3.98
N THR A 304 13.35 -6.37 3.40
CA THR A 304 13.56 -5.80 2.06
C THR A 304 14.66 -4.75 1.99
N SER A 305 15.10 -4.18 3.11
CA SER A 305 16.26 -3.30 3.10
C SER A 305 17.54 -4.05 2.70
N PHE A 306 17.60 -5.36 2.98
CA PHE A 306 18.74 -6.20 2.67
C PHE A 306 19.03 -6.28 1.16
N PRO A 307 18.10 -6.79 0.32
CA PRO A 307 18.31 -6.77 -1.13
C PRO A 307 18.37 -5.36 -1.72
N SER A 308 17.64 -4.39 -1.15
CA SER A 308 17.66 -3.00 -1.58
C SER A 308 19.05 -2.36 -1.44
N MET A 309 19.67 -2.47 -0.27
CA MET A 309 21.02 -1.94 -0.02
C MET A 309 22.09 -2.65 -0.85
N ILE A 310 21.97 -3.97 -1.04
CA ILE A 310 22.91 -4.70 -1.89
C ILE A 310 22.80 -4.23 -3.35
N GLU A 311 21.61 -4.00 -3.85
CA GLU A 311 21.43 -3.49 -5.21
C GLU A 311 21.96 -2.06 -5.36
N GLU A 312 21.77 -1.21 -4.35
CA GLU A 312 22.25 0.18 -4.37
C GLU A 312 23.77 0.28 -4.33
N HIS A 313 24.42 -0.54 -3.49
CA HIS A 313 25.84 -0.40 -3.20
C HIS A 313 26.73 -1.47 -3.87
N GLY A 314 26.12 -2.45 -4.51
CA GLY A 314 26.80 -3.45 -5.33
C GLY A 314 27.39 -4.66 -4.56
N PRO A 315 28.13 -5.55 -5.28
CA PRO A 315 28.55 -6.86 -4.77
C PRO A 315 29.43 -6.80 -3.51
N GLU A 316 30.36 -5.85 -3.44
CA GLU A 316 31.27 -5.74 -2.27
C GLU A 316 30.52 -5.37 -0.99
N TYR A 317 29.41 -4.64 -1.12
CA TYR A 317 28.54 -4.34 0.01
C TYR A 317 27.83 -5.59 0.52
N ALA A 318 27.41 -6.50 -0.38
CA ALA A 318 26.85 -7.78 0.01
C ALA A 318 27.81 -8.55 0.94
N GLY A 319 29.10 -8.61 0.59
CA GLY A 319 30.11 -9.27 1.42
C GLY A 319 30.18 -8.71 2.85
N ARG A 320 30.18 -7.37 2.99
CA ARG A 320 30.16 -6.72 4.30
C ARG A 320 28.84 -6.98 5.06
N LEU A 321 27.72 -6.79 4.41
CA LEU A 321 26.40 -6.95 5.03
C LEU A 321 26.16 -8.37 5.55
N PHE A 322 26.55 -9.41 4.77
CA PHE A 322 26.47 -10.81 5.19
C PHE A 322 27.40 -11.11 6.36
N LYS A 323 28.61 -10.53 6.34
CA LYS A 323 29.54 -10.69 7.46
C LYS A 323 29.02 -10.08 8.75
N ASP A 324 28.49 -8.86 8.66
CA ASP A 324 28.04 -8.10 9.84
C ASP A 324 26.72 -8.69 10.40
N THR A 325 25.80 -9.11 9.54
CA THR A 325 24.47 -9.57 9.97
C THR A 325 24.44 -11.05 10.33
N PHE A 326 25.08 -11.90 9.55
CA PHE A 326 24.98 -13.37 9.67
C PHE A 326 26.30 -14.04 10.04
N ASN A 327 27.40 -13.28 10.15
CA ASN A 327 28.77 -13.78 10.30
C ASN A 327 29.19 -14.74 9.17
N ILE A 328 28.63 -14.60 7.98
CA ILE A 328 28.94 -15.37 6.77
C ILE A 328 29.95 -14.58 5.92
N THR A 329 31.01 -15.23 5.47
CA THR A 329 32.01 -14.65 4.58
C THR A 329 31.74 -15.09 3.16
N LEU A 330 31.45 -14.15 2.26
CA LEU A 330 31.18 -14.43 0.85
C LEU A 330 32.47 -14.53 0.04
N THR A 331 32.50 -15.42 -0.94
CA THR A 331 33.47 -15.38 -2.03
C THR A 331 33.08 -14.29 -3.04
N LYS A 332 33.99 -13.89 -3.92
CA LYS A 332 33.69 -12.89 -4.96
C LYS A 332 32.61 -13.36 -5.96
N GLU A 333 32.53 -14.66 -6.19
CA GLU A 333 31.45 -15.22 -7.02
C GLU A 333 30.10 -15.15 -6.34
N GLU A 334 30.03 -15.48 -5.04
CA GLU A 334 28.81 -15.35 -4.24
C GLU A 334 28.35 -13.88 -4.12
N GLU A 335 29.28 -12.93 -3.85
CA GLU A 335 28.98 -11.50 -3.81
C GLU A 335 28.26 -11.06 -5.11
N LYS A 336 28.81 -11.45 -6.26
CA LYS A 336 28.23 -11.11 -7.56
C LYS A 336 26.87 -11.75 -7.77
N VAL A 337 26.74 -13.05 -7.56
CA VAL A 337 25.47 -13.77 -7.76
C VAL A 337 24.37 -13.24 -6.84
N ILE A 338 24.69 -12.95 -5.58
CA ILE A 338 23.73 -12.38 -4.62
C ILE A 338 23.27 -10.99 -5.09
N SER A 339 24.20 -10.14 -5.54
CA SER A 339 23.85 -8.81 -6.07
C SER A 339 22.96 -8.92 -7.32
N ASP A 340 23.27 -9.85 -8.23
CA ASP A 340 22.46 -10.09 -9.43
C ASP A 340 21.05 -10.64 -9.06
N LEU A 341 20.94 -11.48 -8.03
CA LEU A 341 19.64 -11.96 -7.51
C LEU A 341 18.80 -10.81 -6.94
N CYS A 342 19.40 -9.88 -6.17
CA CYS A 342 18.71 -8.71 -5.65
C CYS A 342 18.08 -7.89 -6.79
N GLN A 343 18.85 -7.65 -7.85
CA GLN A 343 18.38 -6.95 -9.04
C GLN A 343 17.19 -7.64 -9.72
N ILE A 344 17.25 -8.97 -9.85
CA ILE A 344 16.18 -9.76 -10.48
C ILE A 344 14.90 -9.72 -9.62
N ILE A 345 15.03 -9.86 -8.30
CA ILE A 345 13.90 -9.81 -7.37
C ILE A 345 13.22 -8.43 -7.44
N GLY A 346 13.99 -7.33 -7.35
CA GLY A 346 13.46 -5.97 -7.48
C GLY A 346 12.83 -5.70 -8.86
N THR A 347 13.44 -6.21 -9.93
CA THR A 347 12.89 -6.10 -11.30
C THR A 347 11.57 -6.86 -11.43
N ARG A 348 11.48 -8.08 -10.90
CA ARG A 348 10.25 -8.86 -10.89
C ARG A 348 9.12 -8.13 -10.15
N ALA A 349 9.39 -7.62 -8.95
CA ALA A 349 8.42 -6.88 -8.16
C ALA A 349 7.92 -5.64 -8.91
N ALA A 350 8.81 -4.84 -9.47
CA ALA A 350 8.45 -3.65 -10.24
C ALA A 350 7.64 -3.99 -11.51
N ARG A 351 8.00 -5.06 -12.23
CA ARG A 351 7.25 -5.50 -13.41
C ARG A 351 5.84 -6.01 -13.05
N LEU A 352 5.72 -6.81 -12.01
CA LEU A 352 4.40 -7.30 -11.57
C LEU A 352 3.52 -6.17 -11.05
N SER A 353 4.07 -5.18 -10.33
CA SER A 353 3.29 -4.07 -9.76
C SER A 353 2.52 -3.27 -10.81
N VAL A 354 3.00 -3.19 -12.05
CA VAL A 354 2.32 -2.44 -13.10
C VAL A 354 1.07 -3.12 -13.65
N CYS A 355 0.86 -4.40 -13.39
CA CYS A 355 -0.35 -5.09 -13.82
C CYS A 355 -1.60 -4.49 -13.16
N SER A 356 -1.52 -4.05 -11.90
CA SER A 356 -2.61 -3.35 -11.22
C SER A 356 -2.88 -1.97 -11.84
N ILE A 357 -1.83 -1.22 -12.15
CA ILE A 357 -1.92 0.10 -12.78
C ILE A 357 -2.52 -0.02 -14.19
N ALA A 358 -1.96 -0.91 -15.00
CA ALA A 358 -2.43 -1.14 -16.36
C ALA A 358 -3.87 -1.71 -16.39
N GLY A 359 -4.20 -2.60 -15.45
CA GLY A 359 -5.54 -3.15 -15.28
C GLY A 359 -6.59 -2.06 -15.01
N ILE A 360 -6.33 -1.17 -14.04
CA ILE A 360 -7.21 -0.05 -13.74
C ILE A 360 -7.28 0.92 -14.92
N CYS A 361 -6.13 1.25 -15.57
CA CYS A 361 -6.13 2.11 -16.77
C CYS A 361 -6.99 1.53 -17.89
N ARG A 362 -6.93 0.21 -18.14
CA ARG A 362 -7.75 -0.46 -19.17
C ARG A 362 -9.22 -0.45 -18.80
N LYS A 363 -9.56 -0.82 -17.56
CA LYS A 363 -10.94 -0.80 -17.07
C LYS A 363 -11.58 0.57 -17.21
N MET A 364 -10.88 1.62 -16.79
CA MET A 364 -11.35 3.00 -16.79
C MET A 364 -11.12 3.74 -18.12
N ASN A 365 -10.46 3.08 -19.09
CA ASN A 365 -10.06 3.69 -20.36
C ASN A 365 -9.20 4.96 -20.20
N TYR A 366 -8.39 5.04 -19.14
CA TYR A 366 -7.46 6.16 -18.95
C TYR A 366 -6.37 6.16 -20.03
N LYS A 367 -6.20 7.29 -20.68
CA LYS A 367 -5.18 7.48 -21.73
C LYS A 367 -3.97 8.26 -21.22
N SER A 368 -4.16 9.06 -20.19
CA SER A 368 -3.13 9.86 -19.54
C SER A 368 -3.51 10.09 -18.09
N GLY A 369 -2.56 10.48 -17.28
CA GLY A 369 -2.77 10.87 -15.89
C GLY A 369 -1.62 10.46 -14.98
N HIS A 370 -1.72 10.84 -13.72
CA HIS A 370 -0.71 10.60 -12.71
C HIS A 370 -1.17 9.51 -11.74
N CYS A 371 -0.34 8.49 -11.56
CA CYS A 371 -0.51 7.44 -10.58
C CYS A 371 0.37 7.80 -9.37
N ALA A 372 -0.23 8.37 -8.35
CA ALA A 372 0.47 8.80 -7.15
C ALA A 372 0.73 7.59 -6.26
N ALA A 373 1.99 7.29 -5.99
CA ALA A 373 2.40 6.12 -5.22
C ALA A 373 3.20 6.51 -3.98
N ASP A 374 2.96 5.80 -2.88
CA ASP A 374 3.71 5.88 -1.63
C ASP A 374 4.14 4.48 -1.18
N GLY A 375 4.95 4.45 -0.16
CA GLY A 375 5.47 3.23 0.47
C GLY A 375 6.97 3.04 0.28
N SER A 376 7.57 2.25 1.18
CA SER A 376 9.02 2.09 1.24
C SER A 376 9.62 1.43 -0.01
N VAL A 377 8.89 0.54 -0.67
CA VAL A 377 9.35 -0.10 -1.91
C VAL A 377 9.39 0.91 -3.04
N PHE A 378 8.31 1.68 -3.22
CA PHE A 378 8.26 2.72 -4.27
C PHE A 378 9.30 3.82 -4.06
N ASN A 379 9.44 4.28 -2.81
CA ASN A 379 10.24 5.45 -2.50
C ASN A 379 11.74 5.16 -2.32
N ARG A 380 12.12 3.94 -1.97
CA ARG A 380 13.49 3.63 -1.54
C ARG A 380 14.14 2.44 -2.23
N TYR A 381 13.35 1.55 -2.87
CA TYR A 381 13.97 0.42 -3.56
C TYR A 381 14.60 0.91 -4.88
N PRO A 382 15.91 0.67 -5.10
CA PRO A 382 16.61 1.20 -6.26
C PRO A 382 15.95 0.81 -7.58
N TYR A 383 15.82 1.78 -8.48
CA TYR A 383 15.29 1.59 -9.84
C TYR A 383 13.86 1.02 -9.93
N PHE A 384 13.12 0.92 -8.82
CA PHE A 384 11.76 0.35 -8.85
C PHE A 384 10.83 1.18 -9.75
N LYS A 385 10.84 2.50 -9.59
CA LYS A 385 10.01 3.42 -10.37
C LYS A 385 10.34 3.38 -11.86
N GLU A 386 11.63 3.40 -12.21
CA GLU A 386 12.10 3.36 -13.58
C GLU A 386 11.74 2.04 -14.27
N ARG A 387 11.90 0.92 -13.58
CA ARG A 387 11.52 -0.42 -14.06
C ARG A 387 10.01 -0.55 -14.24
N ALA A 388 9.24 -0.02 -13.31
CA ALA A 388 7.78 0.01 -13.42
C ALA A 388 7.34 0.86 -14.61
N ALA A 389 7.89 2.07 -14.79
CA ALA A 389 7.59 2.92 -15.94
C ALA A 389 7.96 2.27 -17.28
N ALA A 390 9.11 1.58 -17.35
CA ALA A 390 9.52 0.83 -18.53
C ALA A 390 8.55 -0.33 -18.84
N ALA A 391 8.10 -1.07 -17.82
CA ALA A 391 7.14 -2.16 -18.00
C ALA A 391 5.75 -1.66 -18.43
N LEU A 392 5.31 -0.50 -17.93
CA LEU A 392 4.09 0.16 -18.43
C LEU A 392 4.23 0.52 -19.91
N ASN A 393 5.38 1.06 -20.32
CA ASN A 393 5.63 1.35 -21.73
C ASN A 393 5.60 0.08 -22.60
N GLU A 394 6.10 -1.05 -22.12
CA GLU A 394 6.00 -2.33 -22.85
C GLU A 394 4.53 -2.74 -23.07
N LEU A 395 3.66 -2.55 -22.07
CA LEU A 395 2.23 -2.88 -22.16
C LEU A 395 1.43 -1.91 -23.05
N PHE A 396 1.73 -0.62 -22.97
CA PHE A 396 0.97 0.40 -23.69
C PHE A 396 1.62 0.83 -25.02
N LYS A 397 2.89 0.45 -25.25
CA LYS A 397 3.67 0.70 -26.48
C LYS A 397 3.75 2.18 -26.86
N TRP A 398 4.02 3.03 -25.86
CA TRP A 398 4.22 4.46 -26.10
C TRP A 398 5.52 4.69 -26.86
N ASN A 399 5.43 5.36 -28.00
CA ASN A 399 6.59 5.69 -28.82
C ASN A 399 7.16 7.09 -28.48
N THR A 400 7.38 7.33 -27.17
CA THR A 400 7.84 8.64 -26.66
C THR A 400 9.01 8.45 -25.69
N ASP A 401 9.69 9.53 -25.38
CA ASP A 401 10.71 9.56 -24.33
C ASP A 401 10.06 9.24 -22.96
N PRO A 402 10.73 8.51 -22.06
CA PRO A 402 10.20 8.18 -20.74
C PRO A 402 9.64 9.38 -19.92
N LYS A 403 10.21 10.57 -20.07
CA LYS A 403 9.70 11.80 -19.43
C LYS A 403 8.32 12.23 -19.94
N ASP A 404 7.95 11.81 -21.15
CA ASP A 404 6.74 12.20 -21.87
C ASP A 404 5.68 11.07 -21.87
N TYR A 405 5.87 10.01 -21.07
CA TYR A 405 4.87 8.95 -20.96
C TYR A 405 3.53 9.52 -20.50
N PRO A 406 2.42 9.12 -21.16
CA PRO A 406 1.09 9.64 -20.83
C PRO A 406 0.63 9.27 -19.42
N ILE A 407 0.96 8.05 -18.94
CA ILE A 407 0.71 7.63 -17.57
C ILE A 407 2.02 7.77 -16.78
N LYS A 408 2.02 8.59 -15.76
CA LYS A 408 3.21 8.90 -14.96
C LYS A 408 3.08 8.33 -13.56
N LEU A 409 4.17 7.74 -13.06
CA LEU A 409 4.29 7.35 -11.66
C LEU A 409 4.86 8.55 -10.89
N THR A 410 4.09 9.10 -9.98
CA THR A 410 4.48 10.26 -9.17
C THR A 410 4.60 9.86 -7.69
N HIS A 411 5.36 10.64 -6.94
CA HIS A 411 5.36 10.50 -5.49
C HIS A 411 4.03 11.04 -4.93
N ALA A 412 3.43 10.30 -4.00
CA ALA A 412 2.20 10.74 -3.35
C ALA A 412 2.50 11.70 -2.20
N GLU A 413 1.59 12.64 -1.99
CA GLU A 413 1.55 13.46 -0.78
C GLU A 413 1.14 12.62 0.43
N ASP A 414 1.25 13.18 1.66
CA ASP A 414 0.87 12.52 2.92
C ASP A 414 -0.60 12.07 2.91
N GLY A 415 -0.83 10.87 2.35
CA GLY A 415 -2.16 10.31 2.15
C GLY A 415 -2.93 10.12 3.45
N SER A 416 -2.27 9.64 4.50
CA SER A 416 -2.91 9.38 5.79
C SER A 416 -3.37 10.65 6.48
N GLY A 417 -2.58 11.72 6.43
CA GLY A 417 -2.91 13.00 7.07
C GLY A 417 -3.76 13.90 6.18
N VAL A 418 -3.19 14.30 5.04
CA VAL A 418 -3.83 15.26 4.13
C VAL A 418 -5.09 14.68 3.49
N GLY A 419 -5.03 13.40 3.06
CA GLY A 419 -6.19 12.72 2.49
C GLY A 419 -7.37 12.66 3.45
N ALA A 420 -7.10 12.32 4.71
CA ALA A 420 -8.13 12.32 5.75
C ALA A 420 -8.76 13.70 5.94
N ALA A 421 -7.94 14.75 6.00
CA ALA A 421 -8.41 16.12 6.15
C ALA A 421 -9.28 16.60 4.97
N VAL A 422 -8.86 16.27 3.73
CA VAL A 422 -9.63 16.61 2.54
C VAL A 422 -10.96 15.86 2.52
N ILE A 423 -10.98 14.57 2.87
CA ILE A 423 -12.21 13.77 2.96
C ILE A 423 -13.15 14.34 4.03
N ALA A 424 -12.62 14.71 5.20
CA ALA A 424 -13.42 15.37 6.23
C ALA A 424 -14.06 16.66 5.71
N CYS A 425 -13.29 17.51 5.01
CA CYS A 425 -13.80 18.73 4.38
C CYS A 425 -14.91 18.45 3.35
N LEU A 426 -14.72 17.46 2.49
CA LEU A 426 -15.72 17.07 1.49
C LEU A 426 -17.00 16.55 2.16
N THR A 427 -16.86 15.71 3.19
CA THR A 427 -17.99 15.17 3.97
C THR A 427 -18.77 16.29 4.66
N GLU A 428 -18.07 17.19 5.35
CA GLU A 428 -18.67 18.36 6.01
C GLU A 428 -19.43 19.25 5.02
N LYS A 429 -18.84 19.56 3.87
CA LYS A 429 -19.50 20.34 2.81
C LYS A 429 -20.78 19.67 2.31
N ARG A 430 -20.78 18.33 2.17
CA ARG A 430 -21.99 17.58 1.78
C ARG A 430 -23.08 17.70 2.83
N LEU A 431 -22.76 17.49 4.10
CA LEU A 431 -23.71 17.60 5.21
C LEU A 431 -24.29 19.00 5.33
N LEU A 432 -23.46 20.04 5.25
CA LEU A 432 -23.90 21.43 5.26
C LEU A 432 -24.82 21.79 4.07
N ALA A 433 -24.63 21.12 2.93
CA ALA A 433 -25.50 21.24 1.76
C ALA A 433 -26.79 20.41 1.87
N GLY A 434 -27.05 19.75 3.00
CA GLY A 434 -28.20 18.86 3.20
C GLY A 434 -28.15 17.57 2.38
N LYS A 435 -26.96 17.17 1.92
CA LYS A 435 -26.75 15.94 1.17
C LYS A 435 -26.40 14.79 2.12
N SER A 436 -26.67 13.55 1.69
CA SER A 436 -26.32 12.36 2.42
C SER A 436 -24.81 12.07 2.38
N VAL A 437 -24.36 11.16 3.26
CA VAL A 437 -23.04 10.56 3.19
C VAL A 437 -23.00 9.32 2.25
N GLY A 438 -24.04 9.16 1.43
CA GLY A 438 -24.09 8.21 0.32
C GLY A 438 -24.93 6.96 0.56
N ALA A 439 -24.90 6.37 1.75
CA ALA A 439 -25.70 5.19 2.06
C ALA A 439 -27.16 5.56 2.41
N LYS A 440 -28.11 4.67 2.08
CA LYS A 440 -29.44 4.70 2.70
C LYS A 440 -29.28 4.38 4.19
N LEU A 441 -29.76 5.25 5.04
CA LEU A 441 -29.88 5.00 6.47
C LEU A 441 -31.04 4.04 6.75
#